data_73dfa22185ba73133e660e0b921ad9d6
#
_entry.id   73dfa22185ba73133e660e0b921ad9d6
#
_cell.length_a   1.000
_cell.length_b   1.000
_cell.length_c   1.000
_cell.angle_alpha   90.00
_cell.angle_beta   90.00
_cell.angle_gamma   90.00
#
_symmetry.space_group_name_H-M   'P 1'
#
loop_
_entity.id
_entity.type
_entity.pdbx_description
1 polymer ?
#
loop_
_entity_poly.entity_id
_entity_poly.type
_entity_poly.pdbx_seq_one_letter_code
_entity_poly.pdbx_strand_id
1 'polypeptide(L)'
;PETTESIKFSAPKFYSAFGRAVSTQDYEAIIPQIYPNVASISCYGGEEAEPPEFGKVFLAIKPKNADKLSLSEKNSVLNKLKEYSIAAIQPTIIDPSILYIDLNSFVYYNPNNTRKTPEELKNLVIVTLTALNASGEFNKFGGKFKYSKIQNIIDQAERSITSNITKVTMRKNVTVDLNTRVNYKICSVSYTHLTLPTTLSV
;
A
#
# COMPACT_ATOMS: atom_id res chain seq x y z
N PRO A 1 -22.16 -5.38 0.20
CA PRO A 1 -22.36 -6.01 -1.09
C PRO A 1 -21.19 -5.68 -2.01
N GLU A 2 -20.74 -6.67 -2.73
CA GLU A 2 -19.65 -6.55 -3.70
C GLU A 2 -20.13 -5.77 -4.93
N THR A 3 -19.26 -4.95 -5.52
CA THR A 3 -19.63 -4.18 -6.72
C THR A 3 -19.54 -5.04 -7.98
N THR A 4 -20.32 -4.71 -9.02
CA THR A 4 -20.31 -5.43 -10.31
C THR A 4 -18.91 -5.43 -10.96
N GLU A 5 -18.12 -4.36 -10.76
CA GLU A 5 -16.75 -4.27 -11.27
C GLU A 5 -15.80 -5.19 -10.50
N SER A 6 -15.96 -5.30 -9.18
CA SER A 6 -15.22 -6.24 -8.34
C SER A 6 -15.50 -7.69 -8.78
N ILE A 7 -16.77 -8.03 -9.00
CA ILE A 7 -17.18 -9.37 -9.49
C ILE A 7 -16.56 -9.67 -10.85
N LYS A 8 -16.64 -8.73 -11.81
CA LYS A 8 -16.04 -8.92 -13.14
C LYS A 8 -14.54 -9.14 -13.09
N PHE A 9 -13.85 -8.52 -12.13
CA PHE A 9 -12.40 -8.67 -11.97
C PHE A 9 -12.02 -9.96 -11.25
N SER A 10 -12.75 -10.36 -10.21
CA SER A 10 -12.40 -11.50 -9.36
C SER A 10 -12.95 -12.85 -9.84
N ALA A 11 -14.14 -12.87 -10.47
CA ALA A 11 -14.78 -14.12 -10.89
C ALA A 11 -13.95 -14.96 -11.87
N PRO A 12 -13.31 -14.41 -12.93
CA PRO A 12 -12.48 -15.22 -13.83
C PRO A 12 -11.27 -15.84 -13.11
N LYS A 13 -10.64 -15.10 -12.18
CA LYS A 13 -9.49 -15.57 -11.41
C LYS A 13 -9.89 -16.71 -10.46
N PHE A 14 -11.02 -16.55 -9.79
CA PHE A 14 -11.54 -17.59 -8.90
C PHE A 14 -11.96 -18.86 -9.67
N TYR A 15 -12.58 -18.68 -10.83
CA TYR A 15 -12.93 -19.81 -11.69
C TYR A 15 -11.69 -20.57 -12.18
N SER A 16 -10.61 -19.87 -12.55
CA SER A 16 -9.37 -20.51 -12.99
C SER A 16 -8.65 -21.24 -11.87
N ALA A 17 -8.80 -20.82 -10.63
CA ALA A 17 -8.19 -21.49 -9.46
C ALA A 17 -8.84 -22.83 -9.10
N PHE A 18 -10.05 -23.13 -9.63
CA PHE A 18 -10.81 -24.36 -9.33
C PHE A 18 -10.92 -24.68 -7.82
N GLY A 19 -10.99 -23.64 -6.97
CA GLY A 19 -11.05 -23.80 -5.53
C GLY A 19 -9.78 -24.32 -4.87
N ARG A 20 -8.62 -24.17 -5.51
CA ARG A 20 -7.30 -24.55 -4.99
C ARG A 20 -6.33 -23.37 -5.10
N ALA A 21 -5.54 -23.14 -4.07
CA ALA A 21 -4.49 -22.14 -4.08
C ALA A 21 -3.15 -22.79 -4.44
N VAL A 22 -2.71 -22.63 -5.69
CA VAL A 22 -1.46 -23.15 -6.23
C VAL A 22 -0.49 -22.03 -6.56
N SER A 23 -0.98 -21.05 -7.34
CA SER A 23 -0.20 -19.88 -7.75
C SER A 23 -0.44 -18.69 -6.82
N THR A 24 0.47 -17.71 -6.84
CA THR A 24 0.31 -16.45 -6.09
C THR A 24 -0.99 -15.74 -6.43
N GLN A 25 -1.43 -15.80 -7.70
CA GLN A 25 -2.68 -15.21 -8.18
C GLN A 25 -3.92 -15.90 -7.60
N ASP A 26 -3.86 -17.22 -7.34
CA ASP A 26 -4.97 -17.94 -6.72
C ASP A 26 -5.16 -17.50 -5.27
N TYR A 27 -4.06 -17.30 -4.53
CA TYR A 27 -4.13 -16.73 -3.18
C TYR A 27 -4.73 -15.34 -3.18
N GLU A 28 -4.34 -14.48 -4.13
CA GLU A 28 -4.92 -13.14 -4.28
C GLU A 28 -6.42 -13.16 -4.59
N ALA A 29 -6.92 -14.18 -5.29
CA ALA A 29 -8.34 -14.35 -5.61
C ALA A 29 -9.15 -14.93 -4.44
N ILE A 30 -8.57 -15.85 -3.67
CA ILE A 30 -9.25 -16.58 -2.59
C ILE A 30 -9.32 -15.76 -1.30
N ILE A 31 -8.26 -15.03 -0.94
CA ILE A 31 -8.17 -14.30 0.32
C ILE A 31 -9.31 -13.29 0.53
N PRO A 32 -9.76 -12.49 -0.46
CA PRO A 32 -10.89 -11.57 -0.29
C PRO A 32 -12.21 -12.27 0.07
N GLN A 33 -12.39 -13.52 -0.33
CA GLN A 33 -13.59 -14.30 0.01
C GLN A 33 -13.54 -14.82 1.45
N ILE A 34 -12.33 -15.21 1.89
CA ILE A 34 -12.10 -15.69 3.27
C ILE A 34 -12.14 -14.53 4.27
N TYR A 35 -11.59 -13.37 3.89
CA TYR A 35 -11.47 -12.17 4.70
C TYR A 35 -11.90 -10.92 3.91
N PRO A 36 -13.19 -10.56 3.92
CA PRO A 36 -13.73 -9.44 3.14
C PRO A 36 -13.21 -8.05 3.54
N ASN A 37 -12.61 -7.93 4.74
CA ASN A 37 -12.04 -6.66 5.23
C ASN A 37 -10.65 -6.35 4.66
N VAL A 38 -10.31 -6.93 3.53
CA VAL A 38 -9.05 -6.69 2.81
C VAL A 38 -9.15 -5.40 1.99
N ALA A 39 -8.11 -4.55 2.11
CA ALA A 39 -7.90 -3.39 1.23
C ALA A 39 -6.98 -3.76 0.05
N SER A 40 -5.91 -4.50 0.32
CA SER A 40 -4.95 -4.91 -0.70
C SER A 40 -4.17 -6.14 -0.24
N ILE A 41 -3.73 -6.95 -1.21
CA ILE A 41 -2.97 -8.17 -1.00
C ILE A 41 -1.74 -8.13 -1.90
N SER A 42 -0.65 -8.71 -1.41
CA SER A 42 0.51 -9.04 -2.22
C SER A 42 0.99 -10.44 -1.83
N CYS A 43 1.18 -11.28 -2.83
CA CYS A 43 1.61 -12.66 -2.66
C CYS A 43 2.89 -12.88 -3.46
N TYR A 44 3.87 -13.57 -2.87
CA TYR A 44 5.08 -13.98 -3.57
C TYR A 44 5.57 -15.35 -3.09
N GLY A 45 6.27 -16.05 -3.97
CA GLY A 45 6.84 -17.36 -3.65
C GLY A 45 8.02 -17.27 -2.69
N GLY A 46 8.26 -18.31 -1.94
CA GLY A 46 9.40 -18.38 -1.03
C GLY A 46 10.76 -18.33 -1.73
N GLU A 47 10.80 -18.59 -3.03
CA GLU A 47 12.00 -18.43 -3.86
C GLU A 47 12.46 -16.98 -4.00
N GLU A 48 11.53 -16.01 -3.85
CA GLU A 48 11.83 -14.57 -3.89
C GLU A 48 12.28 -14.02 -2.52
N ALA A 49 12.22 -14.84 -1.47
CA ALA A 49 12.64 -14.43 -0.13
C ALA A 49 14.16 -14.40 0.02
N GLU A 50 14.68 -13.55 0.89
CA GLU A 50 16.10 -13.51 1.27
C GLU A 50 16.26 -13.87 2.76
N PRO A 51 16.76 -15.07 3.11
CA PRO A 51 17.16 -16.20 2.24
C PRO A 51 15.96 -16.93 1.61
N PRO A 52 16.15 -17.62 0.45
CA PRO A 52 15.06 -18.37 -0.20
C PRO A 52 14.50 -19.48 0.69
N GLU A 53 13.17 -19.55 0.78
CA GLU A 53 12.44 -20.56 1.57
C GLU A 53 11.47 -21.33 0.67
N PHE A 54 11.95 -22.42 0.06
CA PHE A 54 11.14 -23.25 -0.85
C PHE A 54 9.97 -23.92 -0.15
N GLY A 55 8.85 -24.09 -0.88
CA GLY A 55 7.62 -24.68 -0.36
C GLY A 55 6.78 -23.74 0.50
N LYS A 56 7.15 -22.46 0.60
CA LYS A 56 6.37 -21.41 1.26
C LYS A 56 5.82 -20.40 0.28
N VAL A 57 4.66 -19.86 0.61
CA VAL A 57 4.09 -18.67 -0.05
C VAL A 57 3.90 -17.60 1.01
N PHE A 58 4.47 -16.43 0.78
CA PHE A 58 4.34 -15.28 1.66
C PHE A 58 3.16 -14.42 1.24
N LEU A 59 2.31 -14.10 2.22
CA LEU A 59 1.08 -13.35 2.03
C LEU A 59 1.16 -12.07 2.86
N ALA A 60 1.27 -10.93 2.20
CA ALA A 60 1.15 -9.63 2.84
C ALA A 60 -0.28 -9.12 2.63
N ILE A 61 -1.04 -9.00 3.71
CA ILE A 61 -2.45 -8.60 3.68
C ILE A 61 -2.59 -7.27 4.40
N LYS A 62 -3.13 -6.27 3.72
CA LYS A 62 -3.48 -4.98 4.31
C LYS A 62 -4.99 -4.93 4.54
N PRO A 63 -5.47 -4.82 5.80
CA PRO A 63 -6.88 -4.59 6.09
C PRO A 63 -7.30 -3.14 5.78
N LYS A 64 -8.62 -2.91 5.61
CA LYS A 64 -9.17 -1.57 5.30
C LYS A 64 -8.99 -0.57 6.43
N ASN A 65 -9.07 -1.02 7.67
CA ASN A 65 -9.15 -0.17 8.85
C ASN A 65 -7.89 -0.20 9.73
N ALA A 66 -6.84 -0.92 9.29
CA ALA A 66 -5.60 -1.06 10.04
C ALA A 66 -4.39 -1.20 9.10
N ASP A 67 -3.21 -1.02 9.65
CA ASP A 67 -1.96 -1.17 8.88
C ASP A 67 -1.51 -2.62 8.78
N LYS A 68 -1.90 -3.46 9.74
CA LYS A 68 -1.56 -4.89 9.78
C LYS A 68 -2.67 -5.72 10.42
N LEU A 69 -2.68 -7.01 10.15
CA LEU A 69 -3.58 -7.97 10.79
C LEU A 69 -3.15 -8.24 12.24
N SER A 70 -4.12 -8.40 13.12
CA SER A 70 -3.88 -8.95 14.45
C SER A 70 -3.49 -10.43 14.38
N LEU A 71 -2.86 -10.94 15.44
CA LEU A 71 -2.45 -12.35 15.49
C LEU A 71 -3.66 -13.30 15.37
N SER A 72 -4.79 -12.93 15.98
CA SER A 72 -6.04 -13.70 15.90
C SER A 72 -6.58 -13.77 14.46
N GLU A 73 -6.59 -12.63 13.76
CA GLU A 73 -7.03 -12.57 12.35
C GLU A 73 -6.10 -13.38 11.43
N LYS A 74 -4.77 -13.28 11.63
CA LYS A 74 -3.79 -14.09 10.90
C LYS A 74 -4.09 -15.58 11.04
N ASN A 75 -4.29 -16.05 12.27
CA ASN A 75 -4.61 -17.45 12.55
C ASN A 75 -5.96 -17.88 11.93
N SER A 76 -6.97 -17.02 11.99
CA SER A 76 -8.28 -17.27 11.38
C SER A 76 -8.17 -17.42 9.85
N VAL A 77 -7.45 -16.50 9.20
CA VAL A 77 -7.22 -16.56 7.74
C VAL A 77 -6.42 -17.79 7.36
N LEU A 78 -5.34 -18.11 8.08
CA LEU A 78 -4.53 -19.31 7.82
C LEU A 78 -5.34 -20.61 7.97
N ASN A 79 -6.20 -20.71 8.99
CA ASN A 79 -7.02 -21.90 9.19
C ASN A 79 -8.02 -22.10 8.04
N LYS A 80 -8.64 -21.04 7.54
CA LYS A 80 -9.53 -21.11 6.39
C LYS A 80 -8.77 -21.40 5.07
N LEU A 81 -7.56 -20.85 4.92
CA LEU A 81 -6.70 -21.14 3.76
C LEU A 81 -6.29 -22.60 3.64
N LYS A 82 -6.24 -23.33 4.75
CA LYS A 82 -5.92 -24.78 4.72
C LYS A 82 -6.89 -25.59 3.86
N GLU A 83 -8.15 -25.15 3.74
CA GLU A 83 -9.16 -25.83 2.91
C GLU A 83 -8.85 -25.71 1.41
N TYR A 84 -8.10 -24.66 1.01
CA TYR A 84 -7.74 -24.35 -0.37
C TYR A 84 -6.28 -24.71 -0.70
N SER A 85 -5.45 -24.88 0.32
CA SER A 85 -4.00 -25.10 0.13
C SER A 85 -3.67 -26.53 -0.26
N ILE A 86 -2.64 -26.69 -1.10
CA ILE A 86 -2.07 -27.98 -1.43
C ILE A 86 -1.06 -28.39 -0.35
N ALA A 87 -0.96 -29.69 -0.06
CA ALA A 87 -0.13 -30.22 1.02
C ALA A 87 1.37 -29.85 0.95
N ALA A 88 1.88 -29.53 -0.24
CA ALA A 88 3.29 -29.17 -0.47
C ALA A 88 3.59 -27.68 -0.27
N ILE A 89 2.57 -26.81 -0.15
CA ILE A 89 2.73 -25.35 -0.07
C ILE A 89 2.21 -24.86 1.27
N GLN A 90 3.08 -24.16 2.02
CA GLN A 90 2.73 -23.57 3.31
C GLN A 90 2.53 -22.07 3.17
N PRO A 91 1.29 -21.57 3.28
CA PRO A 91 1.04 -20.12 3.31
C PRO A 91 1.52 -19.53 4.65
N THR A 92 2.26 -18.45 4.58
CA THR A 92 2.77 -17.70 5.74
C THR A 92 2.34 -16.25 5.62
N ILE A 93 1.63 -15.71 6.63
CA ILE A 93 1.22 -14.31 6.62
C ILE A 93 2.30 -13.45 7.25
N ILE A 94 2.79 -12.49 6.49
CA ILE A 94 3.76 -11.48 6.93
C ILE A 94 3.10 -10.12 7.08
N ASP A 95 3.71 -9.26 7.90
CA ASP A 95 3.25 -7.88 8.04
C ASP A 95 3.65 -7.06 6.80
N PRO A 96 2.75 -6.21 6.27
CA PRO A 96 3.07 -5.36 5.14
C PRO A 96 4.13 -4.33 5.50
N SER A 97 5.09 -4.11 4.60
CA SER A 97 6.07 -3.03 4.74
C SER A 97 5.47 -1.72 4.25
N ILE A 98 5.25 -0.77 5.16
CA ILE A 98 4.60 0.50 4.86
C ILE A 98 5.63 1.60 4.70
N LEU A 99 5.54 2.33 3.59
CA LEU A 99 6.28 3.56 3.34
C LEU A 99 5.33 4.74 3.56
N TYR A 100 5.64 5.58 4.54
CA TYR A 100 4.90 6.81 4.81
C TYR A 100 5.46 7.94 3.95
N ILE A 101 4.57 8.74 3.41
CA ILE A 101 4.92 9.91 2.62
C ILE A 101 4.40 11.14 3.36
N ASP A 102 5.32 11.90 3.92
CA ASP A 102 5.02 13.12 4.65
C ASP A 102 5.11 14.31 3.67
N LEU A 103 4.04 15.10 3.60
CA LEU A 103 3.93 16.26 2.71
C LEU A 103 4.01 17.54 3.54
N ASN A 104 4.90 18.44 3.16
CA ASN A 104 4.96 19.79 3.69
C ASN A 104 4.77 20.77 2.53
N SER A 105 3.60 21.41 2.48
CA SER A 105 3.17 22.24 1.35
C SER A 105 2.98 23.69 1.76
N PHE A 106 3.64 24.58 1.05
CA PHE A 106 3.39 26.02 1.10
C PHE A 106 2.47 26.38 -0.08
N VAL A 107 1.26 26.84 0.23
CA VAL A 107 0.24 27.17 -0.78
C VAL A 107 0.12 28.68 -0.86
N TYR A 108 0.29 29.22 -2.07
CA TYR A 108 0.13 30.63 -2.37
C TYR A 108 -1.24 30.86 -3.00
N TYR A 109 -1.96 31.87 -2.53
CA TYR A 109 -3.29 32.19 -3.01
C TYR A 109 -3.49 33.69 -3.20
N ASN A 110 -4.43 34.08 -4.07
CA ASN A 110 -4.81 35.47 -4.29
C ASN A 110 -6.05 35.80 -3.44
N PRO A 111 -5.92 36.69 -2.42
CA PRO A 111 -7.03 37.04 -1.54
C PRO A 111 -8.19 37.74 -2.27
N ASN A 112 -7.94 38.38 -3.42
CA ASN A 112 -8.99 39.05 -4.19
C ASN A 112 -9.93 38.07 -4.94
N ASN A 113 -9.49 36.82 -5.11
CA ASN A 113 -10.24 35.79 -5.84
C ASN A 113 -11.00 34.83 -4.93
N THR A 114 -10.95 35.03 -3.62
CA THR A 114 -11.64 34.17 -2.66
C THR A 114 -12.30 34.97 -1.56
N ARG A 115 -13.39 34.45 -1.01
CA ARG A 115 -14.02 34.94 0.22
C ARG A 115 -13.67 34.10 1.44
N LYS A 116 -12.87 33.04 1.24
CA LYS A 116 -12.48 32.12 2.30
C LYS A 116 -11.29 32.65 3.09
N THR A 117 -11.28 32.36 4.35
CA THR A 117 -10.14 32.64 5.23
C THR A 117 -8.97 31.70 4.95
N PRO A 118 -7.72 32.07 5.31
CA PRO A 118 -6.55 31.17 5.16
C PRO A 118 -6.77 29.79 5.81
N GLU A 119 -7.44 29.75 6.96
CA GLU A 119 -7.73 28.49 7.67
C GLU A 119 -8.74 27.62 6.91
N GLU A 120 -9.74 28.22 6.30
CA GLU A 120 -10.71 27.48 5.46
C GLU A 120 -10.05 26.92 4.21
N LEU A 121 -9.13 27.65 3.58
CA LEU A 121 -8.35 27.18 2.45
C LEU A 121 -7.44 26.00 2.83
N LYS A 122 -6.76 26.13 3.96
CA LYS A 122 -5.93 25.07 4.51
C LYS A 122 -6.75 23.79 4.77
N ASN A 123 -7.90 23.93 5.42
CA ASN A 123 -8.79 22.80 5.70
C ASN A 123 -9.32 22.16 4.40
N LEU A 124 -9.64 22.97 3.39
CA LEU A 124 -10.07 22.47 2.08
C LEU A 124 -8.99 21.61 1.42
N VAL A 125 -7.75 22.08 1.41
CA VAL A 125 -6.60 21.31 0.88
C VAL A 125 -6.40 20.02 1.66
N ILE A 126 -6.48 20.06 3.00
CA ILE A 126 -6.36 18.87 3.85
C ILE A 126 -7.47 17.85 3.52
N VAL A 127 -8.72 18.30 3.43
CA VAL A 127 -9.87 17.44 3.08
C VAL A 127 -9.67 16.81 1.71
N THR A 128 -9.21 17.57 0.72
CA THR A 128 -8.96 17.07 -0.64
C THR A 128 -7.87 16.02 -0.67
N LEU A 129 -6.76 16.23 0.04
CA LEU A 129 -5.67 15.25 0.16
C LEU A 129 -6.10 14.00 0.95
N THR A 130 -6.93 14.17 1.98
CA THR A 130 -7.48 13.06 2.76
C THR A 130 -8.42 12.20 1.91
N ALA A 131 -9.28 12.83 1.10
CA ALA A 131 -10.15 12.13 0.17
C ALA A 131 -9.35 11.35 -0.89
N LEU A 132 -8.25 11.91 -1.38
CA LEU A 132 -7.34 11.22 -2.28
C LEU A 132 -6.69 10.00 -1.63
N ASN A 133 -6.25 10.12 -0.39
CA ASN A 133 -5.70 8.98 0.37
C ASN A 133 -6.76 7.88 0.59
N ALA A 134 -7.99 8.27 0.88
CA ALA A 134 -9.12 7.35 1.06
C ALA A 134 -9.56 6.66 -0.24
N SER A 135 -9.26 7.22 -1.41
CA SER A 135 -9.60 6.62 -2.72
C SER A 135 -8.90 5.27 -2.98
N GLY A 136 -7.96 4.87 -2.14
CA GLY A 136 -7.23 3.60 -2.24
C GLY A 136 -6.21 3.55 -3.37
N GLU A 137 -5.97 4.64 -4.08
CA GLU A 137 -5.03 4.67 -5.20
C GLU A 137 -3.57 4.52 -4.74
N PHE A 138 -3.22 5.15 -3.63
CA PHE A 138 -1.87 5.07 -3.05
C PHE A 138 -1.77 4.00 -1.97
N ASN A 139 -2.87 3.73 -1.29
CA ASN A 139 -2.91 2.91 -0.08
C ASN A 139 -3.09 1.41 -0.39
N LYS A 140 -2.40 0.92 -1.42
CA LYS A 140 -2.41 -0.48 -1.86
C LYS A 140 -1.00 -0.93 -2.25
N PHE A 141 -0.79 -2.26 -2.28
CA PHE A 141 0.45 -2.81 -2.82
C PHE A 141 0.63 -2.40 -4.29
N GLY A 142 1.86 -2.02 -4.66
CA GLY A 142 2.15 -1.51 -5.99
C GLY A 142 1.59 -0.10 -6.28
N GLY A 143 1.04 0.57 -5.28
CA GLY A 143 0.61 1.97 -5.41
C GLY A 143 1.77 2.87 -5.80
N LYS A 144 1.55 3.75 -6.78
CA LYS A 144 2.60 4.64 -7.31
C LYS A 144 2.32 6.07 -6.85
N PHE A 145 3.23 6.62 -6.05
CA PHE A 145 3.20 8.04 -5.72
C PHE A 145 3.68 8.87 -6.92
N LYS A 146 2.87 9.84 -7.35
CA LYS A 146 3.22 10.79 -8.39
C LYS A 146 3.18 12.20 -7.83
N TYR A 147 4.34 12.83 -7.72
CA TYR A 147 4.48 14.19 -7.20
C TYR A 147 3.62 15.22 -7.94
N SER A 148 3.67 15.20 -9.29
CA SER A 148 2.88 16.10 -10.14
C SER A 148 1.37 15.97 -9.92
N LYS A 149 0.88 14.76 -9.58
CA LYS A 149 -0.53 14.57 -9.28
C LYS A 149 -0.93 15.26 -7.98
N ILE A 150 -0.08 15.19 -6.96
CA ILE A 150 -0.32 15.89 -5.68
C ILE A 150 -0.34 17.40 -5.89
N GLN A 151 0.63 17.94 -6.63
CA GLN A 151 0.66 19.38 -6.95
C GLN A 151 -0.62 19.82 -7.67
N ASN A 152 -1.01 19.11 -8.72
CA ASN A 152 -2.24 19.44 -9.46
C ASN A 152 -3.49 19.39 -8.59
N ILE A 153 -3.59 18.44 -7.68
CA ILE A 153 -4.74 18.31 -6.77
C ILE A 153 -4.79 19.48 -5.79
N ILE A 154 -3.64 19.95 -5.29
CA ILE A 154 -3.56 21.13 -4.43
C ILE A 154 -3.95 22.38 -5.21
N ASP A 155 -3.42 22.57 -6.42
CA ASP A 155 -3.71 23.74 -7.26
C ASP A 155 -5.19 23.79 -7.69
N GLN A 156 -5.81 22.64 -7.91
CA GLN A 156 -7.22 22.53 -8.31
C GLN A 156 -8.20 22.55 -7.12
N ALA A 157 -7.71 22.51 -5.88
CA ALA A 157 -8.58 22.51 -4.70
C ALA A 157 -9.44 23.78 -4.63
N GLU A 158 -8.90 24.94 -5.07
CA GLU A 158 -9.64 26.19 -5.25
C GLU A 158 -9.00 27.11 -6.29
N ARG A 159 -9.85 27.89 -6.99
CA ARG A 159 -9.44 28.86 -8.03
C ARG A 159 -8.53 29.97 -7.55
N SER A 160 -8.56 30.30 -6.26
CA SER A 160 -7.71 31.36 -5.68
C SER A 160 -6.27 30.91 -5.50
N ILE A 161 -6.00 29.61 -5.49
CA ILE A 161 -4.65 29.06 -5.36
C ILE A 161 -3.90 29.33 -6.66
N THR A 162 -2.77 30.02 -6.56
CA THR A 162 -1.95 30.40 -7.69
C THR A 162 -0.79 29.46 -7.92
N SER A 163 -0.21 28.92 -6.85
CA SER A 163 0.88 27.96 -6.90
C SER A 163 1.07 27.25 -5.58
N ASN A 164 1.76 26.10 -5.60
CA ASN A 164 2.19 25.42 -4.39
C ASN A 164 3.66 25.01 -4.48
N ILE A 165 4.34 24.99 -3.35
CA ILE A 165 5.68 24.40 -3.18
C ILE A 165 5.55 23.30 -2.16
N THR A 166 5.65 22.06 -2.62
CA THR A 166 5.46 20.87 -1.78
C THR A 166 6.77 20.12 -1.61
N LYS A 167 7.23 19.99 -0.36
CA LYS A 167 8.34 19.13 0.00
C LYS A 167 7.82 17.75 0.39
N VAL A 168 8.38 16.71 -0.22
CA VAL A 168 8.03 15.31 0.05
C VAL A 168 9.15 14.67 0.85
N THR A 169 8.81 14.04 1.96
CA THR A 169 9.74 13.27 2.78
C THR A 169 9.22 11.83 2.88
N MET A 170 10.07 10.85 2.61
CA MET A 170 9.74 9.44 2.76
C MET A 170 10.22 8.96 4.12
N ARG A 171 9.33 8.28 4.85
CA ARG A 171 9.62 7.73 6.18
C ARG A 171 9.23 6.26 6.24
N LYS A 172 10.12 5.43 6.74
CA LYS A 172 9.87 4.01 7.02
C LYS A 172 10.15 3.74 8.49
N ASN A 173 9.19 3.14 9.17
CA ASN A 173 9.37 2.73 10.55
C ASN A 173 10.07 1.36 10.57
N VAL A 174 11.16 1.25 11.32
CA VAL A 174 11.90 0.01 11.53
C VAL A 174 11.84 -0.34 13.01
N THR A 175 11.34 -1.53 13.31
CA THR A 175 11.39 -2.07 14.67
C THR A 175 12.74 -2.72 14.87
N VAL A 176 13.54 -2.16 15.77
CA VAL A 176 14.87 -2.67 16.09
C VAL A 176 14.75 -3.72 17.18
N ASP A 177 15.33 -4.92 16.96
CA ASP A 177 15.50 -5.91 18.03
C ASP A 177 16.81 -5.61 18.79
N LEU A 178 16.68 -5.24 20.05
CA LEU A 178 17.79 -4.89 20.91
C LEU A 178 18.54 -6.09 21.48
N ASN A 179 17.97 -7.29 21.38
CA ASN A 179 18.51 -8.50 21.98
C ASN A 179 19.37 -9.31 21.01
N THR A 180 19.32 -9.01 19.72
CA THR A 180 20.06 -9.72 18.68
C THR A 180 20.92 -8.77 17.85
N ARG A 181 22.10 -9.26 17.42
CA ARG A 181 22.97 -8.51 16.52
C ARG A 181 22.45 -8.67 15.09
N VAL A 182 21.67 -7.71 14.62
CA VAL A 182 21.07 -7.73 13.28
C VAL A 182 21.65 -6.61 12.43
N ASN A 183 21.97 -6.94 11.17
CA ASN A 183 22.39 -5.93 10.19
C ASN A 183 21.15 -5.41 9.46
N TYR A 184 20.88 -4.11 9.58
CA TYR A 184 19.81 -3.44 8.86
C TYR A 184 20.37 -2.80 7.58
N LYS A 185 19.88 -3.23 6.43
CA LYS A 185 20.21 -2.63 5.13
C LYS A 185 19.08 -1.71 4.71
N ILE A 186 19.34 -0.41 4.69
CA ILE A 186 18.38 0.61 4.25
C ILE A 186 18.72 0.98 2.81
N CYS A 187 17.86 0.61 1.86
CA CYS A 187 18.02 0.96 0.45
C CYS A 187 16.90 1.93 0.07
N SER A 188 17.26 3.13 -0.41
CA SER A 188 16.30 4.14 -0.85
C SER A 188 15.90 4.00 -2.31
N VAL A 189 16.59 3.17 -3.09
CA VAL A 189 16.37 2.98 -4.53
C VAL A 189 16.02 1.52 -4.80
N SER A 190 14.84 1.30 -5.36
CA SER A 190 14.52 0.06 -6.05
C SER A 190 15.17 0.12 -7.45
N TYR A 191 15.90 -0.91 -7.83
CA TYR A 191 16.56 -0.99 -9.13
C TYR A 191 15.54 -0.92 -10.26
N THR A 192 15.38 0.27 -10.82
CA THR A 192 14.87 0.46 -12.18
C THR A 192 16.05 0.85 -13.05
N HIS A 193 16.09 0.37 -14.29
CA HIS A 193 17.20 0.46 -15.25
C HIS A 193 17.69 1.88 -15.64
N LEU A 194 17.39 2.90 -14.88
CA LEU A 194 17.92 4.26 -14.98
C LEU A 194 18.71 4.56 -13.71
N THR A 195 19.94 4.11 -13.70
CA THR A 195 20.94 4.51 -12.70
C THR A 195 21.38 5.94 -12.96
N LEU A 196 20.75 6.89 -12.33
CA LEU A 196 21.40 8.14 -11.98
C LEU A 196 22.02 7.96 -10.61
N PRO A 197 23.34 8.03 -10.47
CA PRO A 197 23.98 7.96 -9.14
C PRO A 197 23.66 9.23 -8.38
N THR A 198 22.69 9.19 -7.50
CA THR A 198 22.51 10.19 -6.46
C THR A 198 23.29 9.74 -5.25
N THR A 199 24.53 10.20 -5.14
CA THR A 199 25.26 10.21 -3.88
C THR A 199 24.62 11.23 -2.98
N LEU A 200 23.81 10.78 -2.02
CA LEU A 200 23.43 11.56 -0.85
C LEU A 200 24.49 11.28 0.22
N SER A 201 25.43 12.23 0.40
CA SER A 201 26.22 12.30 1.62
C SER A 201 25.31 12.77 2.77
N VAL A 202 25.30 12.01 3.85
CA VAL A 202 24.75 12.38 5.17
C VAL A 202 25.76 13.26 5.88
#